data_1edd6f3d792dc81285da0eca58b5bbe2
#
_entry.id   1edd6f3d792dc81285da0eca58b5bbe2
#
_cell.length_a   1.000
_cell.length_b   1.000
_cell.length_c   1.000
_cell.angle_alpha   90.00
_cell.angle_beta   90.00
_cell.angle_gamma   90.00
#
_symmetry.space_group_name_H-M   'P 1'
#
loop_
_entity.id
_entity.type
_entity.pdbx_description
1 polymer ?
#
loop_
_entity_poly.entity_id
_entity_poly.type
_entity_poly.pdbx_seq_one_letter_code
_entity_poly.pdbx_strand_id
1 'polypeptide(L)'
;MGNVICAEGGSSLDKMPGGKAWKARYDAKYPGQFQVYSPYTYDGVGVLVDAMVRANSTDPKVYGPLLFKTDYQGVTTKVGFEADGELKNPAMSLYEYKDGKKIPLN
;
A
#
# COMPACT_ATOMS: atom_id res chain seq x y z
N MET A 1 20.85 12.93 -15.03
CA MET A 1 20.62 13.92 -13.98
C MET A 1 21.00 13.31 -12.63
N GLY A 2 22.04 13.80 -12.01
CA GLY A 2 22.42 13.44 -10.65
C GLY A 2 21.89 14.48 -9.67
N ASN A 3 22.03 14.23 -8.39
CA ASN A 3 21.74 15.20 -7.31
C ASN A 3 20.26 15.55 -7.13
N VAL A 4 19.35 14.72 -7.60
CA VAL A 4 17.92 14.90 -7.32
C VAL A 4 17.48 13.79 -6.36
N ILE A 5 16.97 14.20 -5.20
CA ILE A 5 16.43 13.29 -4.18
C ILE A 5 14.96 13.63 -3.98
N CYS A 6 14.12 12.62 -4.04
CA CYS A 6 12.67 12.76 -3.86
C CYS A 6 12.20 11.94 -2.67
N ALA A 7 11.21 12.48 -1.95
CA ALA A 7 10.51 11.75 -0.89
C ALA A 7 9.15 11.29 -1.42
N GLU A 8 8.80 10.07 -1.12
CA GLU A 8 7.48 9.52 -1.47
C GLU A 8 6.89 8.82 -0.25
N GLY A 9 5.59 8.96 -0.07
CA GLY A 9 4.88 8.18 0.94
C GLY A 9 4.88 6.70 0.55
N GLY A 10 5.04 5.84 1.55
CA GLY A 10 5.07 4.41 1.35
C GLY A 10 6.48 3.84 1.29
N SER A 11 6.56 2.53 1.05
CA SER A 11 7.80 1.78 0.97
C SER A 11 8.10 1.38 -0.47
N SER A 12 9.37 1.15 -0.78
CA SER A 12 9.72 0.50 -2.05
C SER A 12 9.21 -0.93 -2.04
N LEU A 13 8.93 -1.46 -3.22
CA LEU A 13 8.34 -2.80 -3.36
C LEU A 13 9.16 -3.87 -2.63
N ASP A 14 10.50 -3.76 -2.69
CA ASP A 14 11.39 -4.73 -2.05
C ASP A 14 11.25 -4.79 -0.54
N LYS A 15 10.77 -3.70 0.07
CA LYS A 15 10.57 -3.60 1.52
C LYS A 15 9.16 -3.95 1.96
N MET A 16 8.27 -4.20 1.02
CA MET A 16 6.90 -4.62 1.32
C MET A 16 6.89 -6.11 1.68
N PRO A 17 6.18 -6.51 2.77
CA PRO A 17 6.19 -7.92 3.21
C PRO A 17 5.82 -8.93 2.13
N GLY A 18 4.82 -8.61 1.32
CA GLY A 18 4.36 -9.49 0.25
C GLY A 18 4.63 -8.96 -1.15
N GLY A 19 5.47 -7.93 -1.28
CA GLY A 19 5.59 -7.16 -2.50
C GLY A 19 6.06 -7.94 -3.71
N LYS A 20 7.14 -8.67 -3.57
CA LYS A 20 7.72 -9.42 -4.71
C LYS A 20 6.78 -10.50 -5.21
N ALA A 21 6.22 -11.29 -4.31
CA ALA A 21 5.30 -12.37 -4.68
C ALA A 21 4.03 -11.81 -5.32
N TRP A 22 3.51 -10.73 -4.77
CA TRP A 22 2.33 -10.06 -5.31
C TRP A 22 2.61 -9.50 -6.70
N LYS A 23 3.74 -8.82 -6.89
CA LYS A 23 4.10 -8.25 -8.19
C LYS A 23 4.23 -9.32 -9.25
N ALA A 24 4.80 -10.47 -8.91
CA ALA A 24 4.92 -11.58 -9.85
C ALA A 24 3.54 -12.05 -10.34
N ARG A 25 2.57 -12.17 -9.41
CA ARG A 25 1.19 -12.53 -9.77
C ARG A 25 0.51 -11.45 -10.59
N TYR A 26 0.74 -10.19 -10.22
CA TYR A 26 0.17 -9.03 -10.92
C TYR A 26 0.68 -8.97 -12.37
N ASP A 27 1.99 -9.05 -12.55
CA ASP A 27 2.60 -8.97 -13.87
C ASP A 27 2.20 -10.14 -14.77
N ALA A 28 2.00 -11.34 -14.20
CA ALA A 28 1.54 -12.49 -14.95
C ALA A 28 0.14 -12.29 -15.51
N LYS A 29 -0.72 -11.58 -14.77
CA LYS A 29 -2.12 -11.34 -15.17
C LYS A 29 -2.29 -10.06 -15.96
N TYR A 30 -1.53 -9.03 -15.65
CA TYR A 30 -1.62 -7.71 -16.25
C TYR A 30 -0.24 -7.21 -16.68
N PRO A 31 0.37 -7.83 -17.70
CA PRO A 31 1.73 -7.47 -18.10
C PRO A 31 1.82 -5.99 -18.51
N GLY A 32 2.85 -5.32 -18.01
CA GLY A 32 3.10 -3.92 -18.32
C GLY A 32 2.17 -2.91 -17.67
N GLN A 33 1.28 -3.34 -16.78
CA GLN A 33 0.29 -2.45 -16.17
C GLN A 33 0.67 -1.97 -14.77
N PHE A 34 1.76 -2.48 -14.21
CA PHE A 34 2.17 -2.11 -12.86
C PHE A 34 2.45 -0.60 -12.75
N GLN A 35 1.89 0.01 -11.70
CA GLN A 35 2.14 1.39 -11.33
C GLN A 35 2.51 1.46 -9.84
N VAL A 36 3.09 2.57 -9.41
CA VAL A 36 3.52 2.76 -8.03
C VAL A 36 2.40 2.51 -7.02
N TYR A 37 1.19 2.90 -7.38
CA TYR A 37 0.04 2.77 -6.47
C TYR A 37 -0.70 1.44 -6.58
N SER A 38 -0.31 0.56 -7.51
CA SER A 38 -1.01 -0.71 -7.72
C SER A 38 -1.12 -1.56 -6.46
N PRO A 39 -0.02 -1.80 -5.69
CA PRO A 39 -0.13 -2.60 -4.47
C PRO A 39 -0.97 -1.89 -3.38
N TYR A 40 -0.93 -0.57 -3.33
CA TYR A 40 -1.72 0.18 -2.35
C TYR A 40 -3.22 0.13 -2.65
N THR A 41 -3.59 0.21 -3.91
CA THR A 41 -5.00 0.06 -4.30
C THR A 41 -5.50 -1.35 -4.00
N TYR A 42 -4.66 -2.35 -4.27
CA TYR A 42 -4.97 -3.74 -3.93
C TYR A 42 -5.25 -3.88 -2.44
N ASP A 43 -4.37 -3.36 -1.59
CA ASP A 43 -4.56 -3.39 -0.14
C ASP A 43 -5.78 -2.58 0.29
N GLY A 44 -6.01 -1.42 -0.35
CA GLY A 44 -7.17 -0.58 -0.02
C GLY A 44 -8.49 -1.31 -0.22
N VAL A 45 -8.63 -2.01 -1.35
CA VAL A 45 -9.82 -2.84 -1.59
C VAL A 45 -9.91 -3.95 -0.55
N GLY A 46 -8.78 -4.60 -0.23
CA GLY A 46 -8.75 -5.65 0.79
C GLY A 46 -9.21 -5.16 2.16
N VAL A 47 -8.77 -3.97 2.56
CA VAL A 47 -9.18 -3.34 3.84
C VAL A 47 -10.68 -3.08 3.87
N LEU A 48 -11.24 -2.55 2.77
CA LEU A 48 -12.69 -2.31 2.69
C LEU A 48 -13.48 -3.62 2.79
N VAL A 49 -13.07 -4.63 2.04
CA VAL A 49 -13.74 -5.94 2.06
C VAL A 49 -13.63 -6.59 3.45
N ASP A 50 -12.46 -6.48 4.08
CA ASP A 50 -12.26 -6.99 5.44
C ASP A 50 -13.25 -6.35 6.42
N ALA A 51 -13.44 -5.03 6.34
CA ALA A 51 -14.40 -4.33 7.18
C ALA A 51 -15.84 -4.77 6.88
N MET A 52 -16.19 -4.95 5.61
CA MET A 52 -17.51 -5.43 5.22
C MET A 52 -17.79 -6.84 5.76
N VAL A 53 -16.80 -7.72 5.69
CA VAL A 53 -16.94 -9.09 6.22
C VAL A 53 -17.14 -9.05 7.73
N ARG A 54 -16.33 -8.28 8.45
CA ARG A 54 -16.48 -8.14 9.91
C ARG A 54 -17.80 -7.52 10.32
N ALA A 55 -18.30 -6.58 9.50
CA ALA A 55 -19.60 -5.93 9.73
C ALA A 55 -20.80 -6.78 9.28
N ASN A 56 -20.54 -7.80 8.47
CA ASN A 56 -21.57 -8.57 7.78
C ASN A 56 -22.53 -7.64 7.00
N SER A 57 -21.98 -6.63 6.33
CA SER A 57 -22.77 -5.61 5.61
C SER A 57 -21.90 -4.89 4.59
N THR A 58 -22.49 -4.55 3.45
CA THR A 58 -21.87 -3.67 2.45
C THR A 58 -22.34 -2.22 2.60
N ASP A 59 -23.15 -1.93 3.60
CA ASP A 59 -23.60 -0.56 3.89
C ASP A 59 -22.47 0.23 4.56
N PRO A 60 -22.01 1.35 3.97
CA PRO A 60 -20.93 2.15 4.55
C PRO A 60 -21.24 2.67 5.95
N LYS A 61 -22.51 2.87 6.29
CA LYS A 61 -22.90 3.29 7.63
C LYS A 61 -22.61 2.20 8.67
N VAL A 62 -22.62 0.94 8.24
CA VAL A 62 -22.38 -0.21 9.14
C VAL A 62 -20.89 -0.56 9.19
N TYR A 63 -20.22 -0.71 8.04
CA TYR A 63 -18.81 -1.12 8.05
C TYR A 63 -17.85 0.05 8.30
N GLY A 64 -18.24 1.30 7.99
CA GLY A 64 -17.38 2.46 8.13
C GLY A 64 -16.75 2.60 9.52
N PRO A 65 -17.54 2.54 10.61
CA PRO A 65 -16.96 2.59 11.96
C PRO A 65 -15.95 1.48 12.25
N LEU A 66 -16.10 0.31 11.61
CA LEU A 66 -15.18 -0.81 11.81
C LEU A 66 -13.84 -0.61 11.11
N LEU A 67 -13.74 0.33 10.17
CA LEU A 67 -12.46 0.68 9.54
C LEU A 67 -11.47 1.20 10.58
N PHE A 68 -11.93 1.89 11.61
CA PHE A 68 -11.07 2.40 12.68
C PHE A 68 -10.46 1.27 13.52
N LYS A 69 -11.01 0.07 13.44
CA LYS A 69 -10.51 -1.12 14.15
C LYS A 69 -9.79 -2.08 13.21
N THR A 70 -9.35 -1.60 12.06
CA THR A 70 -8.66 -2.41 11.08
C THR A 70 -7.34 -2.94 11.64
N ASP A 71 -7.11 -4.24 11.45
CA ASP A 71 -5.85 -4.92 11.74
C ASP A 71 -5.67 -5.93 10.59
N TYR A 72 -5.17 -5.44 9.47
CA TYR A 72 -5.17 -6.17 8.21
C TYR A 72 -3.75 -6.33 7.67
N GLN A 73 -3.32 -7.59 7.45
CA GLN A 73 -2.03 -7.86 6.84
C GLN A 73 -2.14 -7.74 5.34
N GLY A 74 -1.74 -6.58 4.81
CA GLY A 74 -1.69 -6.33 3.38
C GLY A 74 -0.36 -6.77 2.78
N VAL A 75 -0.25 -6.61 1.47
CA VAL A 75 1.03 -6.87 0.76
C VAL A 75 2.01 -5.73 0.96
N THR A 76 1.53 -4.51 1.17
CA THR A 76 2.37 -3.33 1.37
C THR A 76 2.84 -3.21 2.81
N THR A 77 1.94 -3.45 3.76
CA THR A 77 2.21 -3.31 5.20
C THR A 77 1.07 -3.95 5.99
N LYS A 78 1.23 -4.01 7.29
CA LYS A 78 0.11 -4.28 8.19
C LYS A 78 -0.67 -2.99 8.38
N VAL A 79 -1.92 -2.97 7.95
CA VAL A 79 -2.76 -1.77 7.90
C VAL A 79 -3.54 -1.61 9.20
N GLY A 80 -3.47 -0.44 9.78
CA GLY A 80 -4.27 -0.02 10.91
C GLY A 80 -4.40 1.49 10.90
N PHE A 81 -5.38 2.01 11.63
CA PHE A 81 -5.66 3.45 11.65
C PHE A 81 -5.70 4.00 13.06
N GLU A 82 -5.25 5.24 13.20
CA GLU A 82 -5.41 6.00 14.44
C GLU A 82 -6.87 6.46 14.57
N ALA A 83 -7.22 6.99 15.75
CA ALA A 83 -8.59 7.41 16.03
C ALA A 83 -9.09 8.50 15.08
N ASP A 84 -8.19 9.30 14.54
CA ASP A 84 -8.53 10.37 13.58
C ASP A 84 -8.57 9.90 12.12
N GLY A 85 -8.31 8.62 11.86
CA GLY A 85 -8.30 8.06 10.53
C GLY A 85 -6.93 8.05 9.86
N GLU A 86 -5.90 8.60 10.50
CA GLU A 86 -4.54 8.54 9.98
C GLU A 86 -3.99 7.12 10.04
N LEU A 87 -3.15 6.78 9.07
CA LEU A 87 -2.52 5.46 9.01
C LEU A 87 -1.54 5.29 10.18
N LYS A 88 -1.60 4.15 10.86
CA LYS A 88 -0.58 3.78 11.85
C LYS A 88 0.71 3.41 11.15
N ASN A 89 1.84 3.86 11.74
CA ASN A 89 3.18 3.53 11.25
C ASN A 89 3.35 3.83 9.76
N PRO A 90 3.05 5.06 9.32
CA PRO A 90 3.22 5.40 7.91
C PRO A 90 4.69 5.31 7.53
N ALA A 91 4.95 4.81 6.33
CA ALA A 91 6.30 4.73 5.78
C ALA A 91 6.57 5.91 4.86
N MET A 92 7.84 6.32 4.81
CA MET A 92 8.32 7.34 3.90
C MET A 92 9.61 6.82 3.27
N SER A 93 9.75 6.95 1.97
CA SER A 93 10.93 6.49 1.25
C SER A 93 11.62 7.63 0.54
N LEU A 94 12.94 7.56 0.49
CA LEU A 94 13.76 8.50 -0.26
C LEU A 94 14.34 7.81 -1.48
N TYR A 95 14.35 8.51 -2.59
CA TYR A 95 14.90 8.02 -3.85
C TYR A 95 15.82 9.05 -4.45
N GLU A 96 16.87 8.58 -5.11
CA GLU A 96 17.67 9.44 -5.98
C GLU A 96 17.41 9.09 -7.45
N TYR A 97 17.54 10.08 -8.32
CA TYR A 97 17.47 9.85 -9.75
C TYR A 97 18.89 9.88 -10.30
N LYS A 98 19.31 8.77 -10.88
CA LYS A 98 20.65 8.60 -11.43
C LYS A 98 20.52 7.90 -12.78
N ASP A 99 21.10 8.52 -13.81
CA ASP A 99 21.08 7.99 -15.17
C ASP A 99 19.66 7.64 -15.64
N GLY A 100 18.69 8.51 -15.31
CA GLY A 100 17.29 8.33 -15.68
C GLY A 100 16.55 7.26 -14.88
N LYS A 101 17.18 6.73 -13.83
CA LYS A 101 16.58 5.67 -13.01
C LYS A 101 16.31 6.17 -11.60
N LYS A 102 15.19 5.72 -11.04
CA LYS A 102 14.78 5.98 -9.68
C LYS A 102 15.36 4.88 -8.78
N ILE A 103 16.23 5.26 -7.87
CA ILE A 103 16.96 4.32 -7.01
C ILE A 103 16.60 4.56 -5.55
N PRO A 104 16.10 3.54 -4.81
CA PRO A 104 15.80 3.68 -3.40
C PRO A 104 17.06 3.95 -2.58
N LEU A 105 16.98 4.89 -1.64
CA LEU A 105 18.08 5.21 -0.71
C LEU A 105 17.91 4.54 0.66
N ASN A 106 16.73 4.09 0.99
CA ASN A 106 16.45 3.45 2.28
C ASN A 106 15.51 2.26 2.14
#